data_71113b5028200a9487f562169ad3a64a
#
_entry.id   71113b5028200a9487f562169ad3a64a
#
_cell.length_a   1.000
_cell.length_b   1.000
_cell.length_c   1.000
_cell.angle_alpha   90.00
_cell.angle_beta   90.00
_cell.angle_gamma   90.00
#
_symmetry.space_group_name_H-M   'P 1'
#
loop_
_entity.id
_entity.type
_entity.pdbx_description
1 polymer ?
#
loop_
_entity_poly.entity_id
_entity_poly.type
_entity_poly.pdbx_seq_one_letter_code
_entity_poly.pdbx_strand_id
1 'polypeptide(L)'
;LILYFHNDPLSMSGSKTVSQRIDLLNNVHKIIFNSEWSKKRFFIDLPNNLGLLSQKTFVCYQSSSKTKINFKKKEKTISFIGKLNRAKGYDLFGEAIIKILNKYSDWTAKVIGDEPREKLIFKHKNLKILGFKSNEFILQQLKKISISVVCSRWDEPFGRTSLEAASRGAAVIISNKGGLPETTRDAIILNPLSVNNLFNNIEKLILDRKKLLLLQKKNYSSFKLTHKYVANIIDSIRKSFVSKNKINLFNIKKKIILKILHVTNFNQRFNGRLHYNTGRRLNNGFVRLGHNVLTISDRDIINKNKNITDYNGKKSLQRAIIEANQNFNADCLVLGHADSVTRETLDYLKNLNKNLRIAQWFLDPLGINGPDYHKNLAR
;
A
#
# COMPACT_ATOMS: atom_id res chain seq x y z
N LEU A 1 6.53 17.23 -7.68
CA LEU A 1 6.66 15.99 -6.91
C LEU A 1 5.65 15.97 -5.76
N ILE A 2 4.90 14.86 -5.61
CA ILE A 2 4.05 14.57 -4.46
C ILE A 2 4.63 13.36 -3.76
N LEU A 3 4.88 13.45 -2.46
CA LEU A 3 5.34 12.35 -1.63
C LEU A 3 4.16 11.83 -0.79
N TYR A 4 3.96 10.51 -0.73
CA TYR A 4 2.94 9.89 0.12
C TYR A 4 3.58 8.93 1.12
N PHE A 5 3.54 9.29 2.40
CA PHE A 5 4.02 8.45 3.49
C PHE A 5 2.99 7.37 3.86
N HIS A 6 3.41 6.11 3.75
CA HIS A 6 2.67 4.94 4.17
C HIS A 6 3.18 4.33 5.49
N ASN A 7 4.38 4.70 5.90
CA ASN A 7 5.04 4.22 7.11
C ASN A 7 5.27 5.38 8.10
N ASP A 8 5.79 5.05 9.30
CA ASP A 8 6.24 6.07 10.25
C ASP A 8 7.41 6.88 9.65
N PRO A 9 7.25 8.20 9.47
CA PRO A 9 8.30 9.03 8.89
C PRO A 9 9.64 8.98 9.63
N LEU A 10 9.62 8.79 10.96
CA LEU A 10 10.85 8.72 11.75
C LEU A 10 11.57 7.38 11.65
N SER A 11 10.93 6.36 11.08
CA SER A 11 11.54 5.05 10.84
C SER A 11 12.12 4.90 9.43
N MET A 12 11.81 5.83 8.51
CA MET A 12 12.20 5.70 7.10
C MET A 12 13.52 6.41 6.80
N SER A 13 14.35 5.79 5.99
CA SER A 13 15.50 6.46 5.39
C SER A 13 15.05 7.67 4.57
N GLY A 14 15.73 8.80 4.76
CA GLY A 14 15.39 10.08 4.08
C GLY A 14 14.39 10.95 4.83
N SER A 15 13.88 10.53 6.00
CA SER A 15 13.00 11.36 6.85
C SER A 15 13.23 11.19 8.35
N LYS A 16 14.26 10.44 8.76
CA LYS A 16 14.57 10.21 10.19
C LYS A 16 15.00 11.47 10.93
N THR A 17 15.87 12.25 10.33
CA THR A 17 16.45 13.44 10.97
C THR A 17 15.62 14.69 10.69
N VAL A 18 15.77 15.69 11.52
CA VAL A 18 15.15 17.02 11.34
C VAL A 18 15.57 17.61 9.99
N SER A 19 16.88 17.58 9.67
CA SER A 19 17.41 18.08 8.40
C SER A 19 16.73 17.41 7.19
N GLN A 20 16.67 16.08 7.16
CA GLN A 20 16.01 15.34 6.07
C GLN A 20 14.55 15.74 5.89
N ARG A 21 13.81 15.98 6.97
CA ARG A 21 12.40 16.39 6.88
C ARG A 21 12.25 17.83 6.41
N ILE A 22 13.17 18.73 6.81
CA ILE A 22 13.23 20.10 6.29
C ILE A 22 13.56 20.07 4.79
N ASP A 23 14.52 19.25 4.36
CA ASP A 23 14.86 19.08 2.94
C ASP A 23 13.67 18.57 2.13
N LEU A 24 12.89 17.63 2.67
CA LEU A 24 11.67 17.17 2.03
C LEU A 24 10.64 18.30 1.90
N LEU A 25 10.44 19.10 2.95
CA LEU A 25 9.53 20.24 2.91
C LEU A 25 9.96 21.29 1.88
N ASN A 26 11.27 21.50 1.70
CA ASN A 26 11.77 22.45 0.73
C ASN A 26 11.65 21.94 -0.70
N ASN A 27 11.97 20.68 -0.95
CA ASN A 27 12.16 20.11 -2.30
C ASN A 27 10.92 19.43 -2.89
N VAL A 28 9.91 19.09 -2.08
CA VAL A 28 8.66 18.52 -2.61
C VAL A 28 7.54 19.55 -2.65
N HIS A 29 6.65 19.39 -3.60
CA HIS A 29 5.51 20.30 -3.74
C HIS A 29 4.42 20.01 -2.69
N LYS A 30 4.14 18.74 -2.42
CA LYS A 30 3.17 18.30 -1.42
C LYS A 30 3.62 17.02 -0.75
N ILE A 31 3.29 16.90 0.54
CA ILE A 31 3.49 15.68 1.32
C ILE A 31 2.14 15.21 1.82
N ILE A 32 1.80 13.97 1.56
CA ILE A 32 0.57 13.33 2.00
C ILE A 32 0.94 12.27 3.05
N PHE A 33 0.23 12.26 4.14
CA PHE A 33 0.34 11.26 5.20
C PHE A 33 -0.89 10.37 5.24
N ASN A 34 -0.70 9.10 5.56
CA ASN A 34 -1.79 8.13 5.66
C ASN A 34 -2.61 8.24 6.95
N SER A 35 -2.20 9.10 7.90
CA SER A 35 -2.88 9.38 9.16
C SER A 35 -2.45 10.73 9.75
N GLU A 36 -3.25 11.29 10.63
CA GLU A 36 -2.86 12.45 11.45
C GLU A 36 -1.70 12.09 12.39
N TRP A 37 -1.67 10.86 12.90
CA TRP A 37 -0.56 10.36 13.69
C TRP A 37 0.76 10.42 12.89
N SER A 38 0.78 9.88 11.66
CA SER A 38 1.98 9.93 10.80
C SER A 38 2.40 11.38 10.51
N LYS A 39 1.43 12.27 10.29
CA LYS A 39 1.70 13.70 10.12
C LYS A 39 2.33 14.30 11.37
N LYS A 40 1.76 14.07 12.54
CA LYS A 40 2.32 14.53 13.82
C LYS A 40 3.74 14.01 14.04
N ARG A 41 3.98 12.73 13.75
CA ARG A 41 5.32 12.13 13.82
C ARG A 41 6.34 12.85 12.94
N PHE A 42 5.96 13.21 11.73
CA PHE A 42 6.83 13.95 10.81
C PHE A 42 7.25 15.31 11.37
N PHE A 43 6.39 15.97 12.13
CA PHE A 43 6.65 17.30 12.70
C PHE A 43 7.35 17.28 14.07
N ILE A 44 7.60 16.11 14.66
CA ILE A 44 8.35 16.03 15.93
C ILE A 44 9.73 16.69 15.75
N ASP A 45 10.11 17.53 16.71
CA ASP A 45 11.38 18.27 16.77
C ASP A 45 11.65 19.22 15.57
N LEU A 46 10.66 19.44 14.71
CA LEU A 46 10.77 20.48 13.70
C LEU A 46 10.52 21.87 14.29
N PRO A 47 11.18 22.93 13.77
CA PRO A 47 10.95 24.31 14.21
C PRO A 47 9.48 24.72 14.05
N ASN A 48 8.95 25.49 15.02
CA ASN A 48 7.57 25.96 14.98
C ASN A 48 7.30 27.00 13.86
N ASN A 49 8.32 27.62 13.34
CA ASN A 49 8.24 28.72 12.36
C ASN A 49 8.27 28.26 10.89
N LEU A 50 7.81 27.05 10.60
CA LEU A 50 7.82 26.50 9.23
C LEU A 50 6.87 27.21 8.26
N GLY A 51 6.00 28.10 8.73
CA GLY A 51 5.17 29.00 7.91
C GLY A 51 4.46 28.27 6.75
N LEU A 52 4.69 28.75 5.52
CA LEU A 52 4.08 28.19 4.30
C LEU A 52 4.49 26.72 4.00
N LEU A 53 5.61 26.24 4.54
CA LEU A 53 6.05 24.85 4.32
C LEU A 53 5.08 23.84 4.94
N SER A 54 4.48 24.17 6.08
CA SER A 54 3.49 23.31 6.74
C SER A 54 2.21 23.15 5.88
N GLN A 55 1.86 24.16 5.09
CA GLN A 55 0.70 24.13 4.20
C GLN A 55 0.86 23.16 3.01
N LYS A 56 2.08 22.67 2.77
CA LYS A 56 2.32 21.62 1.78
C LYS A 56 1.89 20.24 2.24
N THR A 57 1.49 20.06 3.51
CA THR A 57 1.23 18.76 4.11
C THR A 57 -0.26 18.47 4.25
N PHE A 58 -0.65 17.26 3.86
CA PHE A 58 -2.05 16.81 3.85
C PHE A 58 -2.17 15.44 4.48
N VAL A 59 -3.33 15.14 5.03
CA VAL A 59 -3.68 13.78 5.41
C VAL A 59 -4.68 13.21 4.41
N CYS A 60 -4.36 12.02 3.90
CA CYS A 60 -5.25 11.25 3.06
C CYS A 60 -5.18 9.79 3.51
N TYR A 61 -6.22 9.33 4.16
CA TYR A 61 -6.30 7.97 4.71
C TYR A 61 -6.22 6.91 3.61
N GLN A 62 -5.81 5.70 4.00
CA GLN A 62 -5.87 4.56 3.11
C GLN A 62 -7.32 4.15 2.84
N SER A 63 -7.52 3.38 1.78
CA SER A 63 -8.85 3.00 1.32
C SER A 63 -9.07 1.50 1.34
N SER A 64 -10.35 1.10 1.41
CA SER A 64 -10.80 -0.26 1.16
C SER A 64 -12.06 -0.26 0.31
N SER A 65 -12.31 -1.36 -0.39
CA SER A 65 -13.57 -1.54 -1.11
C SER A 65 -14.73 -1.69 -0.13
N LYS A 66 -15.89 -1.12 -0.45
CA LYS A 66 -17.15 -1.35 0.28
C LYS A 66 -18.05 -2.24 -0.56
N THR A 67 -18.61 -3.30 0.04
CA THR A 67 -19.52 -4.22 -0.65
C THR A 67 -20.76 -4.42 0.21
N LYS A 68 -21.90 -4.71 -0.40
CA LYS A 68 -23.15 -5.01 0.32
C LYS A 68 -22.93 -6.16 1.31
N ILE A 69 -23.38 -5.98 2.55
CA ILE A 69 -23.24 -6.94 3.65
C ILE A 69 -24.62 -7.38 4.13
N ASN A 70 -24.79 -8.67 4.32
CA ASN A 70 -25.92 -9.24 5.02
C ASN A 70 -25.53 -9.57 6.46
N PHE A 71 -25.99 -8.76 7.42
CA PHE A 71 -25.66 -8.92 8.84
C PHE A 71 -26.25 -10.21 9.45
N LYS A 72 -27.33 -10.79 8.86
CA LYS A 72 -27.87 -12.07 9.31
C LYS A 72 -26.94 -13.25 9.00
N LYS A 73 -26.03 -13.09 8.03
CA LYS A 73 -25.02 -14.09 7.66
C LYS A 73 -23.71 -13.96 8.42
N LYS A 74 -23.63 -13.07 9.43
CA LYS A 74 -22.46 -12.98 10.31
C LYS A 74 -22.38 -14.22 11.19
N GLU A 75 -21.22 -14.88 11.15
CA GLU A 75 -20.90 -16.06 11.95
C GLU A 75 -20.47 -15.64 13.37
N LYS A 76 -20.65 -16.49 14.37
CA LYS A 76 -20.07 -16.32 15.72
C LYS A 76 -18.55 -16.54 15.66
N THR A 77 -17.85 -15.63 14.98
CA THR A 77 -16.44 -15.75 14.67
C THR A 77 -15.70 -14.48 15.04
N ILE A 78 -14.57 -14.65 15.74
CA ILE A 78 -13.62 -13.60 16.13
C ILE A 78 -12.36 -13.77 15.26
N SER A 79 -11.79 -12.69 14.75
CA SER A 79 -10.58 -12.78 13.94
C SER A 79 -9.42 -11.97 14.47
N PHE A 80 -8.22 -12.50 14.21
CA PHE A 80 -6.95 -11.80 14.21
C PHE A 80 -6.32 -11.93 12.82
N ILE A 81 -5.92 -10.81 12.22
CA ILE A 81 -5.37 -10.79 10.86
C ILE A 81 -4.10 -9.93 10.86
N GLY A 82 -2.96 -10.53 10.56
CA GLY A 82 -1.66 -9.86 10.55
C GLY A 82 -0.49 -10.79 10.83
N LYS A 83 0.68 -10.21 11.08
CA LYS A 83 1.86 -10.98 11.50
C LYS A 83 1.61 -11.60 12.88
N LEU A 84 1.96 -12.88 13.03
CA LEU A 84 1.71 -13.65 14.25
C LEU A 84 2.83 -13.44 15.28
N ASN A 85 3.09 -12.20 15.66
CA ASN A 85 4.16 -11.81 16.58
C ASN A 85 3.67 -10.91 17.73
N ARG A 86 4.53 -10.71 18.74
CA ARG A 86 4.22 -9.87 19.90
C ARG A 86 4.03 -8.40 19.55
N ALA A 87 4.75 -7.90 18.56
CA ALA A 87 4.59 -6.51 18.12
C ALA A 87 3.17 -6.23 17.63
N LYS A 88 2.54 -7.20 16.96
CA LYS A 88 1.13 -7.13 16.52
C LYS A 88 0.13 -7.58 17.60
N GLY A 89 0.60 -7.99 18.77
CA GLY A 89 -0.24 -8.40 19.90
C GLY A 89 -0.85 -9.79 19.74
N TYR A 90 -0.26 -10.66 18.93
CA TYR A 90 -0.79 -12.01 18.72
C TYR A 90 -0.76 -12.85 20.01
N ASP A 91 0.19 -12.63 20.90
CA ASP A 91 0.22 -13.21 22.25
C ASP A 91 -0.99 -12.78 23.09
N LEU A 92 -1.30 -11.49 23.14
CA LEU A 92 -2.47 -10.96 23.83
C LEU A 92 -3.78 -11.54 23.28
N PHE A 93 -3.88 -11.59 21.94
CA PHE A 93 -5.03 -12.21 21.29
C PHE A 93 -5.13 -13.69 21.64
N GLY A 94 -4.03 -14.44 21.53
CA GLY A 94 -3.99 -15.89 21.78
C GLY A 94 -4.43 -16.24 23.19
N GLU A 95 -3.92 -15.57 24.20
CA GLU A 95 -4.31 -15.79 25.59
C GLU A 95 -5.79 -15.43 25.85
N ALA A 96 -6.24 -14.30 25.35
CA ALA A 96 -7.64 -13.86 25.53
C ALA A 96 -8.60 -14.80 24.79
N ILE A 97 -8.27 -15.21 23.56
CA ILE A 97 -9.16 -16.00 22.74
C ILE A 97 -9.33 -17.42 23.25
N ILE A 98 -8.27 -18.03 23.82
CA ILE A 98 -8.40 -19.36 24.46
C ILE A 98 -9.39 -19.29 25.62
N LYS A 99 -9.31 -18.28 26.48
CA LYS A 99 -10.27 -18.06 27.58
C LYS A 99 -11.70 -17.89 27.05
N ILE A 100 -11.87 -17.15 25.98
CA ILE A 100 -13.19 -16.94 25.33
C ILE A 100 -13.75 -18.25 24.78
N LEU A 101 -12.94 -19.01 24.03
CA LEU A 101 -13.40 -20.25 23.40
C LEU A 101 -13.68 -21.37 24.40
N ASN A 102 -12.97 -21.41 25.53
CA ASN A 102 -13.28 -22.31 26.64
C ASN A 102 -14.63 -21.96 27.29
N LYS A 103 -14.96 -20.69 27.43
CA LYS A 103 -16.20 -20.23 28.08
C LYS A 103 -17.41 -20.24 27.11
N TYR A 104 -17.21 -19.98 25.83
CA TYR A 104 -18.24 -19.84 24.81
C TYR A 104 -17.99 -20.81 23.64
N SER A 105 -18.33 -22.07 23.84
CA SER A 105 -18.03 -23.18 22.90
C SER A 105 -18.72 -23.09 21.55
N ASP A 106 -19.75 -22.23 21.42
CA ASP A 106 -20.48 -21.96 20.18
C ASP A 106 -19.82 -20.84 19.33
N TRP A 107 -18.72 -20.25 19.82
CA TRP A 107 -17.91 -19.31 19.11
C TRP A 107 -16.66 -19.96 18.51
N THR A 108 -16.17 -19.39 17.42
CA THR A 108 -14.93 -19.79 16.74
C THR A 108 -13.98 -18.63 16.62
N ALA A 109 -12.69 -18.91 16.45
CA ALA A 109 -11.72 -17.90 16.11
C ALA A 109 -10.97 -18.27 14.83
N LYS A 110 -10.69 -17.26 13.98
CA LYS A 110 -9.90 -17.38 12.76
C LYS A 110 -8.68 -16.47 12.85
N VAL A 111 -7.50 -17.06 12.71
CA VAL A 111 -6.22 -16.36 12.65
C VAL A 111 -5.70 -16.44 11.21
N ILE A 112 -5.41 -15.30 10.59
CA ILE A 112 -4.93 -15.22 9.22
C ILE A 112 -3.63 -14.42 9.18
N GLY A 113 -2.57 -15.06 8.76
CA GLY A 113 -1.21 -14.52 8.71
C GLY A 113 -0.19 -15.52 9.14
N ASP A 114 1.05 -15.11 9.14
CA ASP A 114 2.20 -15.91 9.60
C ASP A 114 3.31 -15.01 10.16
N GLU A 115 4.26 -15.59 10.82
CA GLU A 115 5.55 -14.99 11.21
C GLU A 115 6.55 -16.10 11.49
N PRO A 116 7.36 -16.48 10.49
CA PRO A 116 8.33 -17.58 10.64
C PRO A 116 9.41 -17.34 11.70
N ARG A 117 9.68 -16.08 12.04
CA ARG A 117 10.74 -15.67 12.99
C ARG A 117 10.32 -15.74 14.45
N GLU A 118 9.02 -15.81 14.74
CA GLU A 118 8.49 -15.85 16.11
C GLU A 118 7.39 -16.90 16.21
N LYS A 119 7.65 -17.97 16.99
CA LYS A 119 6.73 -19.12 17.13
C LYS A 119 5.85 -18.94 18.37
N LEU A 120 4.72 -18.27 18.23
CA LEU A 120 3.67 -18.23 19.24
C LEU A 120 2.60 -19.26 18.90
N ILE A 121 2.41 -20.27 19.75
CA ILE A 121 1.53 -21.41 19.48
C ILE A 121 0.35 -21.39 20.45
N PHE A 122 -0.85 -21.26 19.92
CA PHE A 122 -2.12 -21.40 20.64
C PHE A 122 -2.93 -22.51 19.99
N LYS A 123 -3.51 -23.40 20.80
CA LYS A 123 -4.29 -24.55 20.33
C LYS A 123 -5.64 -24.58 21.03
N HIS A 124 -6.71 -24.71 20.26
CA HIS A 124 -8.07 -24.96 20.74
C HIS A 124 -8.90 -25.55 19.59
N LYS A 125 -9.88 -26.43 19.88
CA LYS A 125 -10.72 -27.08 18.86
C LYS A 125 -11.46 -26.08 17.96
N ASN A 126 -11.85 -24.92 18.49
CA ASN A 126 -12.55 -23.84 17.80
C ASN A 126 -11.64 -22.72 17.28
N LEU A 127 -10.32 -22.83 17.40
CA LEU A 127 -9.33 -21.90 16.86
C LEU A 127 -8.77 -22.45 15.54
N LYS A 128 -8.93 -21.70 14.46
CA LYS A 128 -8.41 -22.05 13.13
C LYS A 128 -7.32 -21.08 12.71
N ILE A 129 -6.09 -21.56 12.57
CA ILE A 129 -4.95 -20.81 12.04
C ILE A 129 -4.84 -21.14 10.56
N LEU A 130 -5.05 -20.14 9.69
CA LEU A 130 -5.19 -20.33 8.24
C LEU A 130 -3.89 -20.02 7.48
N GLY A 131 -2.84 -19.55 8.16
CA GLY A 131 -1.60 -19.13 7.53
C GLY A 131 -1.80 -17.84 6.69
N PHE A 132 -0.79 -17.51 5.89
CA PHE A 132 -0.85 -16.36 4.98
C PHE A 132 -1.92 -16.58 3.89
N LYS A 133 -2.71 -15.56 3.62
CA LYS A 133 -3.76 -15.57 2.59
C LYS A 133 -3.77 -14.27 1.79
N SER A 134 -4.32 -14.35 0.59
CA SER A 134 -4.50 -13.17 -0.27
C SER A 134 -5.48 -12.17 0.35
N ASN A 135 -5.33 -10.90 0.00
CA ASN A 135 -6.24 -9.85 0.47
C ASN A 135 -7.70 -10.13 0.07
N GLU A 136 -7.93 -10.67 -1.12
CA GLU A 136 -9.26 -11.03 -1.57
C GLU A 136 -9.91 -12.08 -0.64
N PHE A 137 -9.17 -13.14 -0.29
CA PHE A 137 -9.64 -14.15 0.67
C PHE A 137 -9.97 -13.51 2.02
N ILE A 138 -9.10 -12.64 2.55
CA ILE A 138 -9.32 -11.91 3.81
C ILE A 138 -10.63 -11.12 3.75
N LEU A 139 -10.83 -10.34 2.69
CA LEU A 139 -12.03 -9.54 2.51
C LEU A 139 -13.33 -10.39 2.44
N GLN A 140 -13.26 -11.58 1.84
CA GLN A 140 -14.41 -12.52 1.84
C GLN A 140 -14.67 -13.10 3.25
N GLN A 141 -13.62 -13.45 4.01
CA GLN A 141 -13.78 -13.90 5.40
C GLN A 141 -14.39 -12.79 6.27
N LEU A 142 -13.93 -11.56 6.15
CA LEU A 142 -14.42 -10.42 6.93
C LEU A 142 -15.92 -10.14 6.71
N LYS A 143 -16.50 -10.52 5.57
CA LYS A 143 -17.95 -10.43 5.37
C LYS A 143 -18.73 -11.30 6.35
N LYS A 144 -18.16 -12.41 6.79
CA LYS A 144 -18.79 -13.39 7.70
C LYS A 144 -18.38 -13.17 9.16
N ILE A 145 -17.22 -12.62 9.42
CA ILE A 145 -16.68 -12.42 10.77
C ILE A 145 -17.48 -11.39 11.54
N SER A 146 -17.83 -11.71 12.79
CA SER A 146 -18.58 -10.82 13.68
C SER A 146 -17.71 -9.80 14.40
N ILE A 147 -16.53 -10.23 14.90
CA ILE A 147 -15.60 -9.38 15.68
C ILE A 147 -14.22 -9.50 15.06
N SER A 148 -13.56 -8.37 14.83
CA SER A 148 -12.16 -8.33 14.39
C SER A 148 -11.30 -7.57 15.39
N VAL A 149 -10.18 -8.18 15.79
CA VAL A 149 -9.27 -7.66 16.81
C VAL A 149 -7.96 -7.24 16.15
N VAL A 150 -7.50 -6.02 16.46
CA VAL A 150 -6.20 -5.47 16.06
C VAL A 150 -5.53 -4.87 17.29
N CYS A 151 -4.90 -5.70 18.10
CA CYS A 151 -4.33 -5.35 19.41
C CYS A 151 -2.81 -5.10 19.33
N SER A 152 -2.35 -4.37 18.33
CA SER A 152 -0.94 -4.07 18.12
C SER A 152 -0.33 -3.30 19.29
N ARG A 153 0.89 -3.71 19.71
CA ARG A 153 1.76 -2.91 20.59
C ARG A 153 2.58 -1.91 19.80
N TRP A 154 2.81 -2.22 18.53
CA TRP A 154 3.49 -1.35 17.60
C TRP A 154 2.59 -0.18 17.22
N ASP A 155 3.17 1.01 17.10
CA ASP A 155 2.47 2.17 16.58
C ASP A 155 2.22 2.00 15.07
N GLU A 156 1.01 1.62 14.73
CA GLU A 156 0.61 1.44 13.34
C GLU A 156 0.53 2.80 12.63
N PRO A 157 1.17 2.98 11.48
CA PRO A 157 1.03 4.22 10.74
C PRO A 157 -0.42 4.54 10.36
N PHE A 158 -1.24 3.50 10.13
CA PHE A 158 -2.69 3.63 9.92
C PHE A 158 -3.47 2.42 10.43
N GLY A 159 -3.28 1.22 9.84
CA GLY A 159 -3.98 -0.01 10.24
C GLY A 159 -5.01 -0.49 9.22
N ARG A 160 -4.53 -1.06 8.12
CA ARG A 160 -5.40 -1.55 7.04
C ARG A 160 -6.39 -2.61 7.48
N THR A 161 -5.99 -3.50 8.39
CA THR A 161 -6.86 -4.60 8.86
C THR A 161 -8.13 -4.10 9.53
N SER A 162 -8.01 -3.12 10.43
CA SER A 162 -9.17 -2.51 11.10
C SER A 162 -10.07 -1.76 10.10
N LEU A 163 -9.49 -1.05 9.15
CA LEU A 163 -10.21 -0.39 8.06
C LEU A 163 -11.00 -1.41 7.21
N GLU A 164 -10.36 -2.50 6.81
CA GLU A 164 -10.97 -3.57 6.01
C GLU A 164 -12.08 -4.27 6.78
N ALA A 165 -11.90 -4.53 8.07
CA ALA A 165 -12.91 -5.11 8.95
C ALA A 165 -14.15 -4.19 9.09
N ALA A 166 -13.94 -2.90 9.31
CA ALA A 166 -15.02 -1.91 9.37
C ALA A 166 -15.79 -1.83 8.05
N SER A 167 -15.08 -1.82 6.90
CA SER A 167 -15.69 -1.80 5.56
C SER A 167 -16.57 -3.02 5.27
N ARG A 168 -16.40 -4.11 6.03
CA ARG A 168 -17.16 -5.35 5.95
C ARG A 168 -18.13 -5.52 7.11
N GLY A 169 -18.34 -4.49 7.93
CA GLY A 169 -19.27 -4.50 9.03
C GLY A 169 -18.94 -5.52 10.11
N ALA A 170 -17.67 -5.73 10.42
CA ALA A 170 -17.26 -6.39 11.66
C ALA A 170 -17.31 -5.39 12.82
N ALA A 171 -17.59 -5.85 14.04
CA ALA A 171 -17.29 -5.08 15.23
C ALA A 171 -15.78 -5.07 15.42
N VAL A 172 -15.19 -3.89 15.51
CA VAL A 172 -13.74 -3.70 15.54
C VAL A 172 -13.26 -3.36 16.95
N ILE A 173 -12.28 -4.12 17.43
CA ILE A 173 -11.58 -3.86 18.70
C ILE A 173 -10.13 -3.57 18.35
N ILE A 174 -9.61 -2.41 18.76
CA ILE A 174 -8.26 -1.94 18.44
C ILE A 174 -7.49 -1.52 19.69
N SER A 175 -6.17 -1.53 19.60
CA SER A 175 -5.32 -0.82 20.56
C SER A 175 -5.26 0.67 20.26
N ASN A 176 -4.95 1.48 21.28
CA ASN A 176 -4.70 2.92 21.10
C ASN A 176 -3.23 3.15 20.68
N LYS A 177 -2.87 2.69 19.47
CA LYS A 177 -1.49 2.72 18.98
C LYS A 177 -1.41 3.31 17.56
N GLY A 178 -0.58 4.36 17.44
CA GLY A 178 -0.36 5.03 16.16
C GLY A 178 -1.64 5.60 15.55
N GLY A 179 -1.82 5.38 14.26
CA GLY A 179 -3.00 5.76 13.49
C GLY A 179 -4.18 4.77 13.56
N LEU A 180 -4.11 3.70 14.38
CA LEU A 180 -5.22 2.75 14.51
C LEU A 180 -6.56 3.41 14.85
N PRO A 181 -6.64 4.34 15.83
CA PRO A 181 -7.89 5.02 16.17
C PRO A 181 -8.52 5.80 15.02
N GLU A 182 -7.74 6.15 14.01
CA GLU A 182 -8.21 6.92 12.86
C GLU A 182 -8.89 6.03 11.78
N THR A 183 -8.79 4.71 11.89
CA THR A 183 -9.28 3.76 10.88
C THR A 183 -10.79 3.60 10.88
N THR A 184 -11.43 3.75 12.03
CA THR A 184 -12.89 3.77 12.18
C THR A 184 -13.29 4.52 13.43
N ARG A 185 -14.37 5.28 13.35
CA ARG A 185 -14.93 6.07 14.47
C ARG A 185 -15.61 5.21 15.53
N ASP A 186 -16.05 4.03 15.14
CA ASP A 186 -16.91 3.17 15.94
C ASP A 186 -16.18 1.92 16.48
N ALA A 187 -14.84 1.96 16.61
CA ALA A 187 -14.08 0.89 17.22
C ALA A 187 -14.16 0.93 18.75
N ILE A 188 -14.04 -0.24 19.38
CA ILE A 188 -13.71 -0.33 20.82
C ILE A 188 -12.19 -0.18 20.94
N ILE A 189 -11.76 0.84 21.69
CA ILE A 189 -10.35 1.12 21.94
C ILE A 189 -9.93 0.48 23.26
N LEU A 190 -8.92 -0.38 23.21
CA LEU A 190 -8.34 -1.03 24.39
C LEU A 190 -7.43 -0.06 25.13
N ASN A 191 -7.82 0.30 26.35
CA ASN A 191 -7.02 1.07 27.28
C ASN A 191 -7.33 0.61 28.72
N PRO A 192 -6.40 -0.04 29.45
CA PRO A 192 -5.06 -0.45 29.02
C PRO A 192 -5.08 -1.60 27.98
N LEU A 193 -3.99 -1.74 27.25
CA LEU A 193 -3.78 -2.89 26.34
C LEU A 193 -3.35 -4.11 27.16
N SER A 194 -4.29 -4.97 27.49
CA SER A 194 -4.05 -6.17 28.30
C SER A 194 -4.96 -7.33 27.87
N VAL A 195 -4.56 -8.54 28.21
CA VAL A 195 -5.34 -9.76 27.99
C VAL A 195 -6.73 -9.67 28.62
N ASN A 196 -6.80 -9.22 29.88
CA ASN A 196 -8.07 -9.13 30.60
C ASN A 196 -9.00 -8.08 29.98
N ASN A 197 -8.48 -6.92 29.59
CA ASN A 197 -9.29 -5.90 28.95
C ASN A 197 -9.79 -6.36 27.57
N LEU A 198 -8.95 -7.05 26.81
CA LEU A 198 -9.37 -7.66 25.53
C LEU A 198 -10.44 -8.73 25.74
N PHE A 199 -10.23 -9.65 26.69
CA PHE A 199 -11.22 -10.66 27.07
C PHE A 199 -12.56 -10.03 27.43
N ASN A 200 -12.57 -9.07 28.36
CA ASN A 200 -13.79 -8.42 28.84
C ASN A 200 -14.55 -7.70 27.71
N ASN A 201 -13.86 -7.03 26.79
CA ASN A 201 -14.52 -6.35 25.67
C ASN A 201 -15.10 -7.33 24.64
N ILE A 202 -14.42 -8.44 24.37
CA ILE A 202 -14.97 -9.51 23.53
C ILE A 202 -16.19 -10.12 24.22
N GLU A 203 -16.10 -10.45 25.48
CA GLU A 203 -17.18 -11.05 26.27
C GLU A 203 -18.43 -10.17 26.31
N LYS A 204 -18.26 -8.86 26.56
CA LYS A 204 -19.38 -7.91 26.51
C LYS A 204 -20.12 -7.92 25.17
N LEU A 205 -19.42 -8.11 24.05
CA LEU A 205 -20.03 -8.22 22.73
C LEU A 205 -20.69 -9.57 22.48
N ILE A 206 -20.18 -10.64 23.10
CA ILE A 206 -20.79 -11.98 23.02
C ILE A 206 -22.11 -12.01 23.77
N LEU A 207 -22.13 -11.44 24.98
CA LEU A 207 -23.30 -11.44 25.85
C LEU A 207 -24.38 -10.48 25.37
N ASP A 208 -23.99 -9.31 24.87
CA ASP A 208 -24.94 -8.31 24.33
C ASP A 208 -24.96 -8.34 22.78
N ARG A 209 -25.78 -9.22 22.23
CA ARG A 209 -25.96 -9.38 20.79
C ARG A 209 -26.53 -8.11 20.11
N LYS A 210 -27.34 -7.32 20.83
CA LYS A 210 -27.88 -6.05 20.29
C LYS A 210 -26.76 -5.04 20.13
N LYS A 211 -25.90 -4.90 21.13
CA LYS A 211 -24.72 -4.03 21.10
C LYS A 211 -23.75 -4.47 20.01
N LEU A 212 -23.49 -5.77 19.86
CA LEU A 212 -22.64 -6.30 18.79
C LEU A 212 -23.17 -5.90 17.41
N LEU A 213 -24.46 -6.16 17.15
CA LEU A 213 -25.10 -5.81 15.86
C LEU A 213 -25.11 -4.30 15.62
N LEU A 214 -25.35 -3.50 16.65
CA LEU A 214 -25.31 -2.04 16.55
C LEU A 214 -23.91 -1.57 16.13
N LEU A 215 -22.84 -2.09 16.77
CA LEU A 215 -21.46 -1.74 16.46
C LEU A 215 -21.08 -2.16 15.04
N GLN A 216 -21.50 -3.37 14.62
CA GLN A 216 -21.31 -3.86 13.25
C GLN A 216 -21.97 -2.92 12.21
N LYS A 217 -23.21 -2.52 12.45
CA LYS A 217 -23.94 -1.60 11.56
C LYS A 217 -23.30 -0.21 11.54
N LYS A 218 -22.89 0.32 12.71
CA LYS A 218 -22.22 1.62 12.81
C LYS A 218 -20.91 1.62 12.02
N ASN A 219 -20.01 0.64 12.23
CA ASN A 219 -18.76 0.52 11.47
C ASN A 219 -19.01 0.50 9.96
N TYR A 220 -20.03 -0.24 9.51
CA TYR A 220 -20.36 -0.33 8.09
C TYR A 220 -20.97 0.97 7.54
N SER A 221 -21.91 1.58 8.24
CA SER A 221 -22.62 2.77 7.78
C SER A 221 -21.71 4.01 7.77
N SER A 222 -20.90 4.20 8.82
CA SER A 222 -19.96 5.31 8.93
C SER A 222 -18.74 5.19 8.00
N PHE A 223 -18.50 4.01 7.39
CA PHE A 223 -17.35 3.78 6.52
C PHE A 223 -17.45 4.61 5.23
N LYS A 224 -16.57 5.58 5.08
CA LYS A 224 -16.48 6.50 3.92
C LYS A 224 -15.21 6.29 3.07
N LEU A 225 -14.18 5.62 3.61
CA LEU A 225 -12.85 5.51 2.99
C LEU A 225 -12.82 4.50 1.83
N THR A 226 -13.76 4.66 0.89
CA THR A 226 -13.78 3.85 -0.35
C THR A 226 -12.66 4.30 -1.30
N HIS A 227 -12.28 3.42 -2.24
CA HIS A 227 -11.26 3.75 -3.25
C HIS A 227 -11.62 5.02 -4.03
N LYS A 228 -12.90 5.16 -4.42
CA LYS A 228 -13.39 6.36 -5.14
C LYS A 228 -13.27 7.63 -4.28
N TYR A 229 -13.65 7.55 -3.01
CA TYR A 229 -13.58 8.70 -2.10
C TYR A 229 -12.15 9.17 -1.89
N VAL A 230 -11.23 8.24 -1.61
CA VAL A 230 -9.82 8.53 -1.37
C VAL A 230 -9.13 9.02 -2.66
N ALA A 231 -9.44 8.42 -3.82
CA ALA A 231 -8.94 8.90 -5.11
C ALA A 231 -9.37 10.35 -5.39
N ASN A 232 -10.61 10.71 -5.09
CA ASN A 232 -11.10 12.09 -5.24
C ASN A 232 -10.33 13.08 -4.35
N ILE A 233 -9.96 12.69 -3.11
CA ILE A 233 -9.13 13.53 -2.23
C ILE A 233 -7.74 13.73 -2.85
N ILE A 234 -7.09 12.65 -3.29
CA ILE A 234 -5.78 12.72 -3.94
C ILE A 234 -5.84 13.59 -5.20
N ASP A 235 -6.89 13.43 -6.00
CA ASP A 235 -7.10 14.23 -7.19
C ASP A 235 -7.34 15.72 -6.88
N SER A 236 -8.04 16.05 -5.80
CA SER A 236 -8.20 17.45 -5.36
C SER A 236 -6.87 18.06 -4.93
N ILE A 237 -6.04 17.30 -4.18
CA ILE A 237 -4.68 17.72 -3.83
C ILE A 237 -3.84 17.92 -5.09
N ARG A 238 -3.92 17.02 -6.05
CA ARG A 238 -3.21 17.10 -7.33
C ARG A 238 -3.64 18.31 -8.15
N LYS A 239 -4.94 18.55 -8.25
CA LYS A 239 -5.49 19.68 -9.00
C LYS A 239 -5.03 21.04 -8.47
N SER A 240 -4.73 21.15 -7.18
CA SER A 240 -4.19 22.40 -6.61
C SER A 240 -2.79 22.76 -7.13
N PHE A 241 -2.10 21.84 -7.83
CA PHE A 241 -0.84 22.10 -8.54
C PHE A 241 -1.01 22.62 -9.96
N VAL A 242 -2.17 22.33 -10.57
CA VAL A 242 -2.46 22.72 -11.94
C VAL A 242 -2.90 24.19 -11.94
N SER A 243 -2.24 25.05 -11.14
CA SER A 243 -2.43 26.47 -11.19
C SER A 243 -1.49 27.09 -12.23
N LYS A 244 -2.08 27.72 -13.23
CA LYS A 244 -1.56 28.80 -14.08
C LYS A 244 -0.52 28.50 -15.16
N ASN A 245 0.30 27.48 -15.11
CA ASN A 245 1.02 27.03 -16.30
C ASN A 245 0.30 25.81 -16.86
N LYS A 246 -0.50 26.02 -17.90
CA LYS A 246 -1.14 24.96 -18.68
C LYS A 246 -0.07 24.08 -19.33
N ILE A 247 0.55 23.19 -18.53
CA ILE A 247 0.98 21.94 -19.09
C ILE A 247 -0.33 21.17 -19.24
N ASN A 248 -0.97 21.32 -20.41
CA ASN A 248 -2.06 20.46 -20.85
C ASN A 248 -1.53 19.04 -21.01
N LEU A 249 -1.24 18.37 -19.88
CA LEU A 249 -0.79 16.98 -19.94
C LEU A 249 -1.92 16.06 -20.40
N PHE A 250 -3.18 16.42 -20.19
CA PHE A 250 -4.31 15.65 -20.71
C PHE A 250 -5.55 16.52 -20.80
N ASN A 251 -5.84 17.00 -22.00
CA ASN A 251 -7.18 17.46 -22.33
C ASN A 251 -8.02 16.20 -22.65
N ILE A 252 -8.67 15.61 -21.63
CA ILE A 252 -9.39 14.32 -21.73
C ILE A 252 -10.74 14.49 -22.49
N LYS A 253 -10.85 15.41 -23.41
CA LYS A 253 -12.02 15.51 -24.30
C LYS A 253 -11.94 14.63 -25.55
N LYS A 254 -10.76 14.03 -25.85
CA LYS A 254 -10.61 12.94 -26.82
C LYS A 254 -9.80 11.82 -26.16
N LYS A 255 -10.30 10.59 -26.21
CA LYS A 255 -9.57 9.39 -25.77
C LYS A 255 -8.36 9.24 -26.70
N ILE A 256 -7.23 9.84 -26.33
CA ILE A 256 -5.98 9.70 -27.11
C ILE A 256 -5.45 8.31 -26.81
N ILE A 257 -5.47 7.45 -27.80
CA ILE A 257 -4.83 6.15 -27.76
C ILE A 257 -3.35 6.36 -28.07
N LEU A 258 -2.48 6.06 -27.10
CA LEU A 258 -1.04 6.17 -27.23
C LEU A 258 -0.43 4.79 -27.55
N LYS A 259 0.64 4.82 -28.30
CA LYS A 259 1.59 3.70 -28.45
C LYS A 259 2.63 3.82 -27.34
N ILE A 260 2.60 2.91 -26.36
CA ILE A 260 3.48 2.94 -25.19
C ILE A 260 4.48 1.79 -25.27
N LEU A 261 5.77 2.10 -25.34
CA LEU A 261 6.84 1.13 -25.13
C LEU A 261 7.18 1.08 -23.65
N HIS A 262 6.82 0.01 -22.97
CA HIS A 262 7.01 -0.14 -21.52
C HIS A 262 8.18 -1.08 -21.23
N VAL A 263 9.29 -0.52 -20.76
CA VAL A 263 10.53 -1.23 -20.41
C VAL A 263 10.63 -1.34 -18.90
N THR A 264 10.54 -2.55 -18.36
CA THR A 264 10.66 -2.83 -16.93
C THR A 264 10.90 -4.32 -16.68
N ASN A 265 11.25 -4.69 -15.45
CA ASN A 265 11.39 -6.08 -15.09
C ASN A 265 10.03 -6.77 -14.94
N PHE A 266 9.61 -7.54 -15.91
CA PHE A 266 8.37 -8.35 -15.86
C PHE A 266 8.56 -9.70 -15.16
N ASN A 267 9.79 -10.05 -14.80
CA ASN A 267 10.13 -11.28 -14.07
C ASN A 267 9.65 -12.59 -14.76
N GLN A 268 9.74 -12.65 -16.08
CA GLN A 268 9.32 -13.82 -16.87
C GLN A 268 10.11 -15.07 -16.49
N ARG A 269 11.40 -14.92 -16.15
CA ARG A 269 12.31 -15.99 -15.70
C ARG A 269 11.86 -16.72 -14.42
N PHE A 270 10.91 -16.18 -13.68
CA PHE A 270 10.40 -16.78 -12.43
C PHE A 270 9.08 -17.55 -12.63
N ASN A 271 8.76 -17.96 -13.85
CA ASN A 271 7.59 -18.79 -14.17
C ASN A 271 6.28 -18.30 -13.54
N GLY A 272 6.06 -16.98 -13.55
CA GLY A 272 4.88 -16.34 -13.00
C GLY A 272 4.89 -16.06 -11.49
N ARG A 273 5.90 -16.51 -10.74
CA ARG A 273 5.98 -16.28 -9.28
C ARG A 273 5.87 -14.81 -8.90
N LEU A 274 6.39 -13.91 -9.72
CA LEU A 274 6.37 -12.46 -9.51
C LEU A 274 5.43 -11.74 -10.49
N HIS A 275 4.39 -12.42 -10.96
CA HIS A 275 3.46 -11.89 -11.95
C HIS A 275 2.81 -10.56 -11.54
N TYR A 276 2.53 -10.36 -10.25
CA TYR A 276 1.85 -9.16 -9.73
C TYR A 276 2.80 -8.03 -9.29
N ASN A 277 3.99 -7.95 -9.87
CA ASN A 277 4.89 -6.83 -9.60
C ASN A 277 4.31 -5.49 -10.09
N THR A 278 4.89 -4.39 -9.66
CA THR A 278 4.40 -3.04 -9.99
C THR A 278 4.44 -2.77 -11.49
N GLY A 279 5.48 -3.23 -12.19
CA GLY A 279 5.59 -3.10 -13.65
C GLY A 279 4.40 -3.73 -14.38
N ARG A 280 4.01 -4.95 -13.98
CA ARG A 280 2.84 -5.64 -14.55
C ARG A 280 1.53 -4.90 -14.25
N ARG A 281 1.39 -4.38 -13.04
CA ARG A 281 0.17 -3.63 -12.65
C ARG A 281 0.02 -2.35 -13.47
N LEU A 282 1.10 -1.60 -13.66
CA LEU A 282 1.11 -0.41 -14.50
C LEU A 282 0.82 -0.75 -15.95
N ASN A 283 1.46 -1.80 -16.48
CA ASN A 283 1.21 -2.28 -17.84
C ASN A 283 -0.28 -2.61 -18.07
N ASN A 284 -0.88 -3.35 -17.15
CA ASN A 284 -2.30 -3.68 -17.19
C ASN A 284 -3.18 -2.42 -17.10
N GLY A 285 -2.74 -1.41 -16.36
CA GLY A 285 -3.39 -0.10 -16.30
C GLY A 285 -3.41 0.59 -17.66
N PHE A 286 -2.29 0.64 -18.36
CA PHE A 286 -2.21 1.21 -19.72
C PHE A 286 -3.12 0.49 -20.72
N VAL A 287 -3.11 -0.84 -20.70
CA VAL A 287 -3.99 -1.65 -21.56
C VAL A 287 -5.47 -1.39 -21.26
N ARG A 288 -5.86 -1.34 -19.99
CA ARG A 288 -7.25 -1.05 -19.57
C ARG A 288 -7.71 0.35 -19.96
N LEU A 289 -6.79 1.30 -20.03
CA LEU A 289 -7.05 2.65 -20.55
C LEU A 289 -7.19 2.67 -22.08
N GLY A 290 -6.95 1.53 -22.75
CA GLY A 290 -7.10 1.38 -24.20
C GLY A 290 -5.89 1.83 -25.00
N HIS A 291 -4.71 1.96 -24.38
CA HIS A 291 -3.46 2.24 -25.09
C HIS A 291 -2.92 0.98 -25.75
N ASN A 292 -2.20 1.16 -26.86
CA ASN A 292 -1.40 0.10 -27.48
C ASN A 292 -0.08 -0.02 -26.71
N VAL A 293 0.20 -1.18 -26.12
CA VAL A 293 1.37 -1.35 -25.24
C VAL A 293 2.27 -2.46 -25.74
N LEU A 294 3.52 -2.12 -26.06
CA LEU A 294 4.60 -3.06 -26.31
C LEU A 294 5.48 -3.16 -25.07
N THR A 295 5.78 -4.39 -24.62
CA THR A 295 6.52 -4.63 -23.39
C THR A 295 7.90 -5.18 -23.63
N ILE A 296 8.90 -4.67 -22.91
CA ILE A 296 10.26 -5.21 -22.85
C ILE A 296 10.61 -5.52 -21.41
N SER A 297 11.00 -6.77 -21.13
CA SER A 297 11.50 -7.18 -19.81
C SER A 297 13.02 -7.03 -19.80
N ASP A 298 13.50 -5.93 -19.23
CA ASP A 298 14.91 -5.54 -19.24
C ASP A 298 15.84 -6.63 -18.66
N ARG A 299 15.56 -7.06 -17.43
CA ARG A 299 16.39 -8.06 -16.74
C ARG A 299 16.31 -9.46 -17.34
N ASP A 300 15.18 -9.79 -17.97
CA ASP A 300 15.03 -11.08 -18.62
C ASP A 300 15.83 -11.12 -19.94
N ILE A 301 15.84 -10.01 -20.71
CA ILE A 301 16.68 -9.87 -21.91
C ILE A 301 18.16 -9.93 -21.55
N ILE A 302 18.59 -9.14 -20.56
CA ILE A 302 19.96 -9.12 -20.06
C ILE A 302 20.42 -10.55 -19.70
N ASN A 303 19.59 -11.28 -18.96
CA ASN A 303 19.95 -12.62 -18.50
C ASN A 303 20.05 -13.65 -19.64
N LYS A 304 19.16 -13.55 -20.63
CA LYS A 304 19.11 -14.48 -21.77
C LYS A 304 20.24 -14.29 -22.77
N ASN A 305 20.76 -13.07 -22.91
CA ASN A 305 21.66 -12.70 -24.01
C ASN A 305 23.10 -12.48 -23.56
N LYS A 306 23.49 -12.97 -22.39
CA LYS A 306 24.89 -12.98 -21.96
C LYS A 306 25.68 -13.95 -22.83
N ASN A 307 26.71 -13.43 -23.51
CA ASN A 307 27.62 -14.19 -24.34
C ASN A 307 29.01 -13.54 -24.38
N ILE A 308 29.93 -14.10 -25.16
CA ILE A 308 31.33 -13.62 -25.26
C ILE A 308 31.40 -12.17 -25.74
N THR A 309 30.49 -11.74 -26.62
CA THR A 309 30.49 -10.38 -27.20
C THR A 309 29.66 -9.39 -26.39
N ASP A 310 28.75 -9.88 -25.54
CA ASP A 310 27.92 -9.10 -24.63
C ASP A 310 27.88 -9.76 -23.24
N TYR A 311 29.03 -9.73 -22.56
CA TYR A 311 29.25 -10.43 -21.30
C TYR A 311 28.17 -10.12 -20.22
N ASN A 312 27.71 -8.89 -20.21
CA ASN A 312 26.68 -8.45 -19.24
C ASN A 312 25.25 -8.39 -19.82
N GLY A 313 25.04 -8.69 -21.10
CA GLY A 313 23.74 -8.68 -21.79
C GLY A 313 23.15 -7.27 -21.99
N LYS A 314 23.87 -6.22 -21.65
CA LYS A 314 23.33 -4.85 -21.71
C LYS A 314 23.28 -4.29 -23.12
N LYS A 315 24.23 -4.66 -24.01
CA LYS A 315 24.20 -4.26 -25.41
C LYS A 315 22.96 -4.81 -26.12
N SER A 316 22.62 -6.07 -25.84
CA SER A 316 21.42 -6.73 -26.36
C SER A 316 20.13 -6.04 -25.90
N LEU A 317 20.09 -5.53 -24.64
CA LEU A 317 18.96 -4.75 -24.16
C LEU A 317 18.79 -3.44 -24.96
N GLN A 318 19.89 -2.67 -25.12
CA GLN A 318 19.82 -1.40 -25.86
C GLN A 318 19.31 -1.64 -27.29
N ARG A 319 19.87 -2.66 -27.97
CA ARG A 319 19.44 -3.03 -29.31
C ARG A 319 17.96 -3.37 -29.37
N ALA A 320 17.48 -4.22 -28.46
CA ALA A 320 16.08 -4.60 -28.38
C ALA A 320 15.13 -3.40 -28.18
N ILE A 321 15.53 -2.41 -27.36
CA ILE A 321 14.74 -1.20 -27.17
C ILE A 321 14.70 -0.35 -28.44
N ILE A 322 15.84 -0.18 -29.09
CA ILE A 322 15.94 0.61 -30.34
C ILE A 322 15.09 -0.05 -31.45
N GLU A 323 15.28 -1.33 -31.70
CA GLU A 323 14.54 -2.10 -32.72
C GLU A 323 13.03 -2.10 -32.44
N ALA A 324 12.64 -2.33 -31.16
CA ALA A 324 11.24 -2.29 -30.76
C ALA A 324 10.62 -0.90 -31.02
N ASN A 325 11.34 0.18 -30.69
CA ASN A 325 10.84 1.53 -30.92
C ASN A 325 10.76 1.87 -32.42
N GLN A 326 11.73 1.45 -33.22
CA GLN A 326 11.71 1.65 -34.66
C GLN A 326 10.51 0.97 -35.33
N ASN A 327 10.21 -0.28 -34.92
CA ASN A 327 9.09 -1.04 -35.48
C ASN A 327 7.73 -0.59 -34.93
N PHE A 328 7.67 -0.22 -33.64
CA PHE A 328 6.43 0.14 -32.97
C PHE A 328 6.08 1.63 -33.12
N ASN A 329 7.09 2.49 -33.30
CA ASN A 329 6.98 3.94 -33.35
C ASN A 329 6.18 4.50 -32.16
N ALA A 330 6.75 4.35 -30.95
CA ALA A 330 6.09 4.71 -29.71
C ALA A 330 5.89 6.23 -29.57
N ASP A 331 4.74 6.62 -29.01
CA ASP A 331 4.46 8.00 -28.56
C ASP A 331 5.12 8.25 -27.20
N CYS A 332 5.24 7.19 -26.38
CA CYS A 332 5.77 7.26 -25.04
C CYS A 332 6.63 6.03 -24.72
N LEU A 333 7.84 6.26 -24.25
CA LEU A 333 8.71 5.26 -23.63
C LEU A 333 8.56 5.36 -22.12
N VAL A 334 8.09 4.31 -21.47
CA VAL A 334 7.93 4.24 -20.02
C VAL A 334 8.96 3.28 -19.43
N LEU A 335 9.83 3.81 -18.56
CA LEU A 335 10.89 3.08 -17.89
C LEU A 335 10.48 2.76 -16.45
N GLY A 336 10.53 1.48 -16.08
CA GLY A 336 10.26 1.03 -14.72
C GLY A 336 11.54 0.58 -14.03
N HIS A 337 12.12 1.40 -13.16
CA HIS A 337 13.50 1.30 -12.71
C HIS A 337 14.47 1.36 -13.89
N ALA A 338 14.54 0.29 -14.67
CA ALA A 338 15.27 0.18 -15.96
C ALA A 338 16.68 0.79 -15.91
N ASP A 339 17.38 0.56 -14.80
CA ASP A 339 18.70 1.10 -14.45
C ASP A 339 19.81 0.69 -15.46
N SER A 340 19.54 -0.31 -16.28
CA SER A 340 20.45 -0.79 -17.33
C SER A 340 20.23 -0.14 -18.71
N VAL A 341 19.21 0.69 -18.87
CA VAL A 341 19.03 1.49 -20.10
C VAL A 341 19.95 2.69 -20.04
N THR A 342 20.75 2.91 -21.09
CA THR A 342 21.78 3.97 -21.09
C THR A 342 21.23 5.29 -21.61
N ARG A 343 21.89 6.39 -21.23
CA ARG A 343 21.56 7.73 -21.71
C ARG A 343 21.73 7.83 -23.21
N GLU A 344 22.78 7.27 -23.77
CA GLU A 344 23.03 7.27 -25.21
C GLU A 344 21.87 6.64 -25.99
N THR A 345 21.29 5.57 -25.45
CA THR A 345 20.10 4.94 -26.05
C THR A 345 18.90 5.88 -26.02
N LEU A 346 18.68 6.58 -24.92
CA LEU A 346 17.56 7.53 -24.80
C LEU A 346 17.76 8.73 -25.72
N ASP A 347 18.97 9.28 -25.78
CA ASP A 347 19.32 10.38 -26.67
C ASP A 347 19.17 9.98 -28.15
N TYR A 348 19.62 8.77 -28.51
CA TYR A 348 19.44 8.23 -29.86
C TYR A 348 17.95 8.13 -30.24
N LEU A 349 17.11 7.59 -29.35
CA LEU A 349 15.66 7.49 -29.57
C LEU A 349 14.99 8.86 -29.69
N LYS A 350 15.41 9.84 -28.89
CA LYS A 350 14.94 11.23 -28.98
C LYS A 350 15.35 11.91 -30.29
N ASN A 351 16.55 11.61 -30.77
CA ASN A 351 17.01 12.14 -32.06
C ASN A 351 16.24 11.54 -33.25
N LEU A 352 15.88 10.25 -33.17
CA LEU A 352 15.03 9.60 -34.16
C LEU A 352 13.61 10.14 -34.17
N ASN A 353 13.04 10.43 -32.98
CA ASN A 353 11.70 10.98 -32.82
C ASN A 353 11.67 12.04 -31.74
N LYS A 354 11.76 13.31 -32.14
CA LYS A 354 11.72 14.45 -31.21
C LYS A 354 10.44 14.54 -30.39
N ASN A 355 9.33 13.95 -30.88
CA ASN A 355 8.04 13.92 -30.19
C ASN A 355 7.92 12.76 -29.19
N LEU A 356 8.84 11.80 -29.18
CA LEU A 356 8.86 10.70 -28.22
C LEU A 356 8.92 11.27 -26.80
N ARG A 357 7.97 10.92 -25.97
CA ARG A 357 7.97 11.27 -24.53
C ARG A 357 8.61 10.14 -23.76
N ILE A 358 9.49 10.49 -22.83
CA ILE A 358 10.15 9.52 -21.95
C ILE A 358 9.71 9.80 -20.52
N ALA A 359 9.20 8.76 -19.85
CA ALA A 359 8.79 8.80 -18.46
C ALA A 359 9.44 7.66 -17.68
N GLN A 360 9.84 7.91 -16.45
CA GLN A 360 10.42 6.90 -15.56
C GLN A 360 9.69 6.89 -14.23
N TRP A 361 9.50 5.71 -13.65
CA TRP A 361 8.95 5.53 -12.32
C TRP A 361 9.90 4.72 -11.44
N PHE A 362 9.90 5.08 -10.15
CA PHE A 362 10.71 4.46 -9.11
C PHE A 362 9.85 4.08 -7.92
N LEU A 363 10.24 3.01 -7.22
CA LEU A 363 9.67 2.59 -5.94
C LEU A 363 10.64 2.80 -4.78
N ASP A 364 11.92 2.88 -5.09
CA ASP A 364 12.98 3.02 -4.09
C ASP A 364 13.31 4.49 -3.85
N PRO A 365 13.87 4.84 -2.68
CA PRO A 365 14.26 6.21 -2.38
C PRO A 365 15.29 6.75 -3.38
N LEU A 366 15.03 7.96 -3.91
CA LEU A 366 15.94 8.69 -4.79
C LEU A 366 16.93 9.57 -4.00
N GLY A 367 17.19 9.27 -2.73
CA GLY A 367 18.14 10.01 -1.91
C GLY A 367 19.60 9.67 -2.25
N ILE A 368 20.55 10.55 -1.86
CA ILE A 368 21.98 10.43 -2.10
C ILE A 368 22.55 9.05 -1.69
N ASN A 369 22.01 8.46 -0.64
CA ASN A 369 22.39 7.13 -0.15
C ASN A 369 21.54 5.99 -0.77
N GLY A 370 20.67 6.29 -1.72
CA GLY A 370 19.88 5.28 -2.42
C GLY A 370 20.74 4.46 -3.39
N PRO A 371 20.44 3.15 -3.58
CA PRO A 371 21.27 2.26 -4.41
C PRO A 371 21.39 2.70 -5.87
N ASP A 372 20.45 3.53 -6.35
CA ASP A 372 20.36 3.94 -7.75
C ASP A 372 20.48 5.45 -7.97
N TYR A 373 20.87 6.22 -6.93
CA TYR A 373 20.92 7.67 -6.99
C TYR A 373 21.79 8.18 -8.17
N HIS A 374 23.04 7.74 -8.24
CA HIS A 374 23.97 8.17 -9.29
C HIS A 374 23.61 7.67 -10.69
N LYS A 375 22.99 6.49 -10.78
CA LYS A 375 22.59 5.90 -12.07
C LYS A 375 21.40 6.62 -12.68
N ASN A 376 20.56 7.23 -11.87
CA ASN A 376 19.30 7.80 -12.30
C ASN A 376 19.31 9.32 -12.46
N LEU A 377 20.21 10.02 -11.77
CA LEU A 377 20.44 11.46 -11.99
C LEU A 377 21.19 11.76 -13.29
N ALA A 378 21.95 10.79 -13.81
CA ALA A 378 22.68 10.95 -15.06
C ALA A 378 21.78 10.84 -16.31
N ARG A 379 20.50 10.56 -16.16
CA ARG A 379 19.49 10.45 -17.21
C ARG A 379 18.56 11.64 -17.21
#